data_1672d546dfef802c48057fa306b79a5e
#
_entry.id   1672d546dfef802c48057fa306b79a5e
#
_cell.length_a   1.000
_cell.length_b   1.000
_cell.length_c   1.000
_cell.angle_alpha   90.00
_cell.angle_beta   90.00
_cell.angle_gamma   90.00
#
_symmetry.space_group_name_H-M   'P 1'
#
loop_
_entity.id
_entity.type
_entity.pdbx_description
1 polymer ?
#
loop_
_entity_poly.entity_id
_entity_poly.type
_entity_poly.pdbx_seq_one_letter_code
_entity_poly.pdbx_strand_id
1 'polypeptide(L)'
;MNSKLMKYFTIKTMLTKKILTLSLLITFGCDNGSAQRQPSGKSSTASKPVQKNKKQENTIVAPDFTLADLEGNLVSMNQFQGKVVLLNFWGTWCGPCRVEIPDFVKLSEKYKVQGLEIVGVTLTSGPPNRISAFADQWGINYTLLTDINKNETQSVTALYGQATGKRITGVPTTFLIDRDGYIRQKYVGPRSEDVFYRDLKPYL
;
A
#
# COMPACT_ATOMS: atom_id res chain seq x y z
N MET A 1 18.08 -14.37 40.58
CA MET A 1 17.61 -12.98 40.46
C MET A 1 18.53 -12.28 39.46
N ASN A 2 18.01 -12.00 38.26
CA ASN A 2 18.83 -11.77 37.06
C ASN A 2 19.09 -10.26 36.85
N SER A 3 20.37 -9.88 36.82
CA SER A 3 20.91 -8.51 36.78
C SER A 3 20.78 -7.78 35.41
N LYS A 4 19.95 -8.25 34.49
CA LYS A 4 19.75 -7.66 33.15
C LYS A 4 18.56 -6.72 33.00
N LEU A 5 17.72 -6.57 34.03
CA LEU A 5 16.51 -5.71 33.96
C LEU A 5 16.72 -4.26 34.40
N MET A 6 17.92 -3.88 34.84
CA MET A 6 18.15 -2.56 35.45
C MET A 6 18.87 -1.53 34.55
N LYS A 7 19.10 -1.86 33.28
CA LYS A 7 19.77 -0.92 32.35
C LYS A 7 18.86 -0.21 31.34
N TYR A 8 17.56 -0.49 31.34
CA TYR A 8 16.62 0.16 30.39
C TYR A 8 15.86 1.37 30.91
N PHE A 9 16.07 1.76 32.19
CA PHE A 9 15.25 2.82 32.82
C PHE A 9 15.94 4.20 32.94
N THR A 10 17.19 4.37 32.46
CA THR A 10 17.95 5.60 32.76
C THR A 10 18.22 6.52 31.55
N ILE A 11 17.64 6.28 30.37
CA ILE A 11 17.92 7.12 29.17
C ILE A 11 16.71 7.99 28.74
N LYS A 12 15.64 8.07 29.51
CA LYS A 12 14.43 8.82 29.09
C LYS A 12 14.16 10.15 29.81
N THR A 13 15.14 10.75 30.49
CA THR A 13 14.91 12.01 31.26
C THR A 13 15.91 13.12 31.02
N MET A 14 16.48 13.27 29.82
CA MET A 14 17.28 14.45 29.51
C MET A 14 17.14 14.92 28.07
N LEU A 15 15.97 15.44 27.70
CA LEU A 15 15.87 16.35 26.52
C LEU A 15 14.56 17.15 26.52
N THR A 16 14.34 17.91 27.60
CA THR A 16 13.34 18.99 27.58
C THR A 16 13.90 20.17 28.36
N LYS A 17 14.58 21.09 27.68
CA LYS A 17 14.72 22.50 28.06
C LYS A 17 15.70 23.21 27.10
N LYS A 18 15.16 24.01 26.25
CA LYS A 18 15.62 25.30 25.72
C LYS A 18 15.02 25.48 24.32
N ILE A 19 14.09 26.39 24.22
CA ILE A 19 14.18 27.56 23.36
C ILE A 19 13.01 28.46 23.76
N LEU A 20 13.34 29.53 24.46
CA LEU A 20 12.47 30.66 24.77
C LEU A 20 13.03 31.87 24.00
N THR A 21 12.09 32.64 23.41
CA THR A 21 12.21 34.04 22.96
C THR A 21 13.08 34.36 21.74
N LEU A 22 12.43 34.87 20.70
CA LEU A 22 12.72 36.19 20.16
C LEU A 22 11.51 36.74 19.38
N SER A 23 10.83 37.69 19.99
CA SER A 23 9.84 38.61 19.44
C SER A 23 10.57 39.70 18.69
N LEU A 24 10.21 40.07 17.47
CA LEU A 24 10.51 41.39 16.92
C LEU A 24 9.43 41.83 15.95
N LEU A 25 8.80 42.93 16.35
CA LEU A 25 7.90 43.82 15.64
C LEU A 25 8.59 44.50 14.46
N ILE A 26 7.92 44.65 13.31
CA ILE A 26 8.08 45.80 12.39
C ILE A 26 6.77 45.99 11.65
N THR A 27 6.01 46.92 12.00
CA THR A 27 5.49 48.23 11.53
C THR A 27 5.01 48.35 10.09
N PHE A 28 3.79 48.87 10.04
CA PHE A 28 3.01 49.51 9.01
C PHE A 28 3.76 50.34 7.96
N GLY A 29 3.26 50.30 6.73
CA GLY A 29 3.48 51.31 5.72
C GLY A 29 2.34 51.26 4.69
N CYS A 30 1.34 52.11 4.87
CA CYS A 30 0.40 52.50 3.82
C CYS A 30 1.09 53.50 2.90
N ASP A 31 0.92 53.39 1.60
CA ASP A 31 0.83 54.59 0.78
C ASP A 31 -0.08 54.42 -0.44
N ASN A 32 -0.84 55.51 -0.70
CA ASN A 32 -1.84 55.74 -1.71
C ASN A 32 -1.21 56.20 -3.03
N GLY A 33 -1.89 55.99 -4.15
CA GLY A 33 -1.70 56.89 -5.29
C GLY A 33 -2.15 56.35 -6.66
N SER A 34 -3.40 56.59 -7.00
CA SER A 34 -3.93 57.25 -8.23
C SER A 34 -3.55 56.77 -9.64
N ALA A 35 -4.51 56.18 -10.32
CA ALA A 35 -5.14 56.63 -11.58
C ALA A 35 -4.34 56.70 -12.90
N GLN A 36 -4.94 56.11 -13.90
CA GLN A 36 -5.19 56.55 -15.28
C GLN A 36 -4.36 55.92 -16.42
N ARG A 37 -5.18 55.38 -17.33
CA ARG A 37 -5.20 55.38 -18.81
C ARG A 37 -4.86 54.10 -19.53
N GLN A 38 -5.94 53.53 -20.10
CA GLN A 38 -5.84 52.71 -21.34
C GLN A 38 -5.42 53.59 -22.54
N PRO A 39 -4.79 53.02 -23.56
CA PRO A 39 -5.52 52.74 -24.77
C PRO A 39 -5.26 51.38 -25.43
N SER A 40 -6.32 50.83 -25.92
CA SER A 40 -6.57 49.98 -27.09
C SER A 40 -5.37 49.47 -27.94
N GLY A 41 -5.44 48.15 -28.22
CA GLY A 41 -5.09 47.68 -29.54
C GLY A 41 -4.07 46.56 -29.58
N LYS A 42 -4.47 45.34 -29.76
CA LYS A 42 -4.23 44.46 -30.93
C LYS A 42 -4.43 43.00 -30.55
N SER A 43 -5.37 42.42 -31.26
CA SER A 43 -5.53 40.97 -31.46
C SER A 43 -4.23 40.24 -31.51
N SER A 44 -3.98 39.28 -30.59
CA SER A 44 -3.08 38.17 -30.79
C SER A 44 -3.83 36.91 -30.37
N THR A 45 -4.01 36.07 -31.34
CA THR A 45 -4.59 34.73 -31.31
C THR A 45 -3.92 33.90 -30.22
N ALA A 46 -4.55 33.83 -29.06
CA ALA A 46 -4.14 32.93 -28.02
C ALA A 46 -4.60 31.53 -28.40
N SER A 47 -3.68 30.70 -28.83
CA SER A 47 -3.83 29.26 -28.95
C SER A 47 -4.26 28.70 -27.58
N LYS A 48 -5.50 28.18 -27.52
CA LYS A 48 -6.01 27.45 -26.37
C LYS A 48 -5.03 26.32 -26.01
N PRO A 49 -4.62 26.19 -24.75
CA PRO A 49 -3.90 24.97 -24.34
C PRO A 49 -4.83 23.79 -24.56
N VAL A 50 -4.37 22.84 -25.36
CA VAL A 50 -4.97 21.51 -25.50
C VAL A 50 -4.99 20.90 -24.10
N GLN A 51 -6.12 20.94 -23.45
CA GLN A 51 -6.37 20.15 -22.26
C GLN A 51 -6.32 18.68 -22.73
N LYS A 52 -5.20 18.01 -22.49
CA LYS A 52 -5.15 16.55 -22.49
C LYS A 52 -6.26 16.10 -21.54
N ASN A 53 -7.32 15.52 -22.08
CA ASN A 53 -8.32 14.79 -21.33
C ASN A 53 -7.58 13.73 -20.49
N LYS A 54 -7.29 14.06 -19.24
CA LYS A 54 -6.86 13.10 -18.25
C LYS A 54 -8.08 12.21 -18.04
N LYS A 55 -8.04 11.02 -18.67
CA LYS A 55 -9.00 9.94 -18.41
C LYS A 55 -9.15 9.90 -16.90
N GLN A 56 -10.37 10.12 -16.40
CA GLN A 56 -10.67 10.12 -14.98
C GLN A 56 -10.36 8.69 -14.49
N GLU A 57 -9.14 8.48 -14.03
CA GLU A 57 -8.74 7.22 -13.41
C GLU A 57 -9.57 7.10 -12.15
N ASN A 58 -10.41 6.07 -12.10
CA ASN A 58 -11.10 5.66 -10.88
C ASN A 58 -10.01 5.33 -9.85
N THR A 59 -9.66 6.29 -9.02
CA THR A 59 -8.65 6.15 -7.99
C THR A 59 -9.31 5.59 -6.73
N ILE A 60 -9.41 4.26 -6.66
CA ILE A 60 -9.90 3.56 -5.48
C ILE A 60 -8.72 3.42 -4.52
N VAL A 61 -8.80 4.07 -3.36
CA VAL A 61 -7.82 3.88 -2.29
C VAL A 61 -7.96 2.47 -1.74
N ALA A 62 -6.83 1.75 -1.62
CA ALA A 62 -6.80 0.45 -0.98
C ALA A 62 -7.15 0.58 0.50
N PRO A 63 -8.17 -0.14 0.99
CA PRO A 63 -8.52 -0.10 2.40
C PRO A 63 -7.36 -0.57 3.28
N ASP A 64 -7.13 0.15 4.39
CA ASP A 64 -6.22 -0.33 5.43
C ASP A 64 -6.86 -1.47 6.22
N PHE A 65 -6.01 -2.36 6.70
CA PHE A 65 -6.37 -3.46 7.59
C PHE A 65 -5.17 -3.86 8.45
N THR A 66 -5.43 -4.60 9.50
CA THR A 66 -4.38 -5.25 10.29
C THR A 66 -4.71 -6.74 10.42
N LEU A 67 -3.72 -7.58 10.12
CA LEU A 67 -3.76 -9.04 10.26
C LEU A 67 -2.50 -9.51 11.00
N ALA A 68 -2.41 -10.79 11.30
CA ALA A 68 -1.20 -11.40 11.86
C ALA A 68 -0.35 -12.03 10.76
N ASP A 69 0.98 -11.94 10.86
CA ASP A 69 1.88 -12.83 10.15
C ASP A 69 1.88 -14.24 10.76
N LEU A 70 2.67 -15.15 10.23
CA LEU A 70 2.70 -16.53 10.70
C LEU A 70 3.40 -16.69 12.08
N GLU A 71 4.16 -15.69 12.51
CA GLU A 71 4.81 -15.57 13.82
C GLU A 71 3.91 -14.89 14.86
N GLY A 72 2.75 -14.35 14.46
CA GLY A 72 1.80 -13.65 15.32
C GLY A 72 2.06 -12.15 15.47
N ASN A 73 2.98 -11.56 14.70
CA ASN A 73 3.18 -10.13 14.70
C ASN A 73 2.05 -9.44 13.92
N LEU A 74 1.62 -8.28 14.40
CA LEU A 74 0.59 -7.50 13.72
C LEU A 74 1.18 -6.75 12.53
N VAL A 75 0.60 -6.96 11.36
CA VAL A 75 0.98 -6.33 10.10
C VAL A 75 -0.20 -5.53 9.56
N SER A 76 0.00 -4.22 9.41
CA SER A 76 -0.97 -3.31 8.79
C SER A 76 -0.60 -3.08 7.32
N MET A 77 -1.61 -2.90 6.46
CA MET A 77 -1.41 -2.55 5.05
C MET A 77 -0.62 -1.24 4.90
N ASN A 78 -0.76 -0.30 5.85
CA ASN A 78 0.00 0.95 5.88
C ASN A 78 1.52 0.78 5.99
N GLN A 79 2.02 -0.37 6.47
CA GLN A 79 3.46 -0.67 6.53
C GLN A 79 4.08 -0.83 5.13
N PHE A 80 3.26 -1.03 4.11
CA PHE A 80 3.70 -1.14 2.71
C PHE A 80 3.57 0.17 1.92
N GLN A 81 3.27 1.29 2.59
CA GLN A 81 3.19 2.60 1.94
C GLN A 81 4.50 2.93 1.21
N GLY A 82 4.39 3.48 0.00
CA GLY A 82 5.54 3.75 -0.88
C GLY A 82 6.04 2.53 -1.66
N LYS A 83 5.46 1.36 -1.46
CA LYS A 83 5.76 0.15 -2.23
C LYS A 83 4.65 -0.16 -3.23
N VAL A 84 4.98 -0.90 -4.27
CA VAL A 84 4.00 -1.51 -5.16
C VAL A 84 3.58 -2.83 -4.52
N VAL A 85 2.28 -3.05 -4.33
CA VAL A 85 1.79 -4.24 -3.63
C VAL A 85 0.94 -5.10 -4.56
N LEU A 86 1.25 -6.40 -4.60
CA LEU A 86 0.33 -7.44 -5.05
C LEU A 86 -0.33 -8.07 -3.83
N LEU A 87 -1.56 -7.63 -3.54
CA LEU A 87 -2.36 -8.18 -2.45
C LEU A 87 -3.21 -9.33 -2.98
N ASN A 88 -2.86 -10.56 -2.58
CA ASN A 88 -3.47 -11.79 -3.06
C ASN A 88 -4.34 -12.45 -1.98
N PHE A 89 -5.61 -12.64 -2.27
CA PHE A 89 -6.53 -13.44 -1.45
C PHE A 89 -6.51 -14.88 -1.95
N TRP A 90 -6.11 -15.82 -1.10
CA TRP A 90 -5.84 -17.21 -1.49
C TRP A 90 -6.08 -18.21 -0.36
N GLY A 91 -5.87 -19.48 -0.61
CA GLY A 91 -5.92 -20.52 0.42
C GLY A 91 -5.09 -21.75 0.04
N THR A 92 -4.55 -22.46 1.04
CA THR A 92 -3.72 -23.65 0.83
C THR A 92 -4.49 -24.80 0.16
N TRP A 93 -5.79 -24.83 0.31
CA TRP A 93 -6.73 -25.79 -0.28
C TRP A 93 -7.09 -25.47 -1.75
N CYS A 94 -6.80 -24.25 -2.22
CA CYS A 94 -7.21 -23.76 -3.53
C CYS A 94 -6.26 -24.25 -4.64
N GLY A 95 -6.70 -25.14 -5.49
CA GLY A 95 -5.91 -25.65 -6.61
C GLY A 95 -5.38 -24.57 -7.55
N PRO A 96 -6.25 -23.67 -8.08
CA PRO A 96 -5.81 -22.55 -8.92
C PRO A 96 -4.83 -21.61 -8.25
N CYS A 97 -4.93 -21.39 -6.91
CA CYS A 97 -3.99 -20.56 -6.18
C CYS A 97 -2.57 -21.15 -6.18
N ARG A 98 -2.46 -22.49 -6.08
CA ARG A 98 -1.16 -23.17 -6.12
C ARG A 98 -0.44 -23.01 -7.45
N VAL A 99 -1.18 -22.87 -8.55
CA VAL A 99 -0.61 -22.69 -9.90
C VAL A 99 0.17 -21.37 -10.01
N GLU A 100 -0.28 -20.29 -9.34
CA GLU A 100 0.38 -18.99 -9.43
C GLU A 100 1.51 -18.76 -8.41
N ILE A 101 1.64 -19.63 -7.37
CA ILE A 101 2.70 -19.50 -6.34
C ILE A 101 4.09 -19.39 -6.96
N PRO A 102 4.54 -20.26 -7.91
CA PRO A 102 5.86 -20.14 -8.49
C PRO A 102 6.10 -18.80 -9.21
N ASP A 103 5.07 -18.22 -9.79
CA ASP A 103 5.17 -16.93 -10.47
C ASP A 103 5.30 -15.79 -9.48
N PHE A 104 4.60 -15.84 -8.34
CA PHE A 104 4.81 -14.88 -7.24
C PHE A 104 6.20 -14.99 -6.61
N VAL A 105 6.71 -16.19 -6.42
CA VAL A 105 8.08 -16.42 -5.91
C VAL A 105 9.09 -15.72 -6.83
N LYS A 106 9.01 -15.95 -8.14
CA LYS A 106 9.89 -15.30 -9.13
C LYS A 106 9.76 -13.77 -9.13
N LEU A 107 8.52 -13.25 -9.08
CA LEU A 107 8.28 -11.82 -9.02
C LEU A 107 8.89 -11.19 -7.75
N SER A 108 8.72 -11.84 -6.59
CA SER A 108 9.32 -11.42 -5.34
C SER A 108 10.85 -11.37 -5.44
N GLU A 109 11.48 -12.42 -5.94
CA GLU A 109 12.95 -12.49 -6.12
C GLU A 109 13.47 -11.36 -7.04
N LYS A 110 12.79 -11.13 -8.15
CA LYS A 110 13.25 -10.18 -9.18
C LYS A 110 13.02 -8.72 -8.81
N TYR A 111 11.91 -8.41 -8.14
CA TYR A 111 11.44 -7.02 -8.03
C TYR A 111 11.30 -6.50 -6.60
N LYS A 112 11.56 -7.31 -5.57
CA LYS A 112 11.55 -6.85 -4.17
C LYS A 112 12.49 -5.67 -3.94
N VAL A 113 13.69 -5.70 -4.51
CA VAL A 113 14.67 -4.61 -4.42
C VAL A 113 14.21 -3.34 -5.14
N GLN A 114 13.28 -3.45 -6.07
CA GLN A 114 12.65 -2.33 -6.77
C GLN A 114 11.39 -1.83 -6.06
N GLY A 115 11.09 -2.38 -4.88
CA GLY A 115 9.96 -1.95 -4.05
C GLY A 115 8.66 -2.71 -4.31
N LEU A 116 8.69 -3.87 -4.99
CA LEU A 116 7.55 -4.78 -5.03
C LEU A 116 7.41 -5.49 -3.69
N GLU A 117 6.19 -5.55 -3.18
CA GLU A 117 5.81 -6.40 -2.05
C GLU A 117 4.65 -7.30 -2.47
N ILE A 118 4.74 -8.60 -2.17
CA ILE A 118 3.65 -9.54 -2.37
C ILE A 118 3.11 -9.91 -0.99
N VAL A 119 1.79 -9.73 -0.81
CA VAL A 119 1.11 -9.97 0.46
C VAL A 119 -0.02 -10.96 0.23
N GLY A 120 0.13 -12.17 0.73
CA GLY A 120 -0.87 -13.22 0.65
C GLY A 120 -1.76 -13.23 1.88
N VAL A 121 -3.05 -12.86 1.72
CA VAL A 121 -4.07 -13.03 2.77
C VAL A 121 -4.63 -14.43 2.67
N THR A 122 -4.33 -15.25 3.69
CA THR A 122 -4.59 -16.69 3.68
C THR A 122 -5.94 -17.03 4.30
N LEU A 123 -6.89 -17.45 3.48
CA LEU A 123 -8.28 -17.72 3.88
C LEU A 123 -8.47 -19.18 4.30
N THR A 124 -9.10 -19.41 5.45
CA THR A 124 -9.57 -20.73 5.93
C THR A 124 -8.57 -21.88 5.71
N SER A 125 -7.28 -21.62 5.95
CA SER A 125 -6.19 -22.56 5.69
C SER A 125 -5.68 -23.27 6.94
N GLY A 126 -6.33 -23.07 8.06
CA GLY A 126 -5.96 -23.63 9.37
C GLY A 126 -5.00 -22.74 10.15
N PRO A 127 -4.36 -23.27 11.18
CA PRO A 127 -3.50 -22.50 12.07
C PRO A 127 -2.17 -22.10 11.38
N PRO A 128 -1.48 -21.06 11.89
CA PRO A 128 -0.25 -20.53 11.30
C PRO A 128 0.82 -21.58 11.01
N ASN A 129 1.04 -22.55 11.91
CA ASN A 129 2.04 -23.61 11.70
C ASN A 129 1.74 -24.52 10.50
N ARG A 130 0.46 -24.76 10.17
CA ARG A 130 0.07 -25.50 8.96
C ARG A 130 0.33 -24.66 7.70
N ILE A 131 0.07 -23.35 7.75
CA ILE A 131 0.33 -22.43 6.65
C ILE A 131 1.85 -22.33 6.43
N SER A 132 2.64 -22.23 7.51
CA SER A 132 4.10 -22.19 7.45
C SER A 132 4.67 -23.46 6.80
N ALA A 133 4.24 -24.64 7.23
CA ALA A 133 4.67 -25.90 6.62
C ALA A 133 4.33 -25.99 5.12
N PHE A 134 3.18 -25.44 4.73
CA PHE A 134 2.81 -25.35 3.32
C PHE A 134 3.72 -24.34 2.59
N ALA A 135 4.00 -23.18 3.19
CA ALA A 135 4.88 -22.17 2.61
C ALA A 135 6.29 -22.72 2.36
N ASP A 136 6.84 -23.46 3.31
CA ASP A 136 8.14 -24.14 3.18
C ASP A 136 8.14 -25.15 2.03
N GLN A 137 7.10 -25.96 1.93
CA GLN A 137 6.96 -26.97 0.87
C GLN A 137 6.89 -26.33 -0.53
N TRP A 138 6.29 -25.15 -0.66
CA TRP A 138 6.10 -24.45 -1.93
C TRP A 138 7.14 -23.37 -2.21
N GLY A 139 8.12 -23.18 -1.31
CA GLY A 139 9.17 -22.18 -1.43
C GLY A 139 8.64 -20.75 -1.42
N ILE A 140 7.54 -20.47 -0.72
CA ILE A 140 6.95 -19.13 -0.64
C ILE A 140 7.92 -18.20 0.11
N ASN A 141 8.33 -17.12 -0.56
CA ASN A 141 9.35 -16.18 -0.09
C ASN A 141 8.80 -14.75 0.10
N TYR A 142 7.50 -14.62 0.25
CA TYR A 142 6.79 -13.36 0.40
C TYR A 142 5.88 -13.38 1.64
N THR A 143 5.37 -12.21 2.03
CA THR A 143 4.58 -12.02 3.25
C THR A 143 3.26 -12.80 3.19
N LEU A 144 3.01 -13.62 4.21
CA LEU A 144 1.73 -14.31 4.41
C LEU A 144 1.06 -13.79 5.66
N LEU A 145 -0.22 -13.44 5.53
CA LEU A 145 -1.05 -12.94 6.62
C LEU A 145 -2.24 -13.89 6.85
N THR A 146 -2.61 -14.01 8.12
CA THR A 146 -3.72 -14.84 8.58
C THR A 146 -4.53 -14.12 9.65
N ASP A 147 -5.54 -14.79 10.17
CA ASP A 147 -6.40 -14.24 11.22
C ASP A 147 -5.60 -13.97 12.51
N ILE A 148 -5.93 -12.88 13.21
CA ILE A 148 -5.42 -12.55 14.54
C ILE A 148 -6.10 -13.47 15.56
N ASN A 149 -7.43 -13.57 15.48
CA ASN A 149 -8.25 -14.36 16.37
C ASN A 149 -9.10 -15.38 15.60
N LYS A 150 -9.93 -14.94 14.63
CA LYS A 150 -10.91 -15.85 14.04
C LYS A 150 -11.36 -15.61 12.61
N ASN A 151 -11.76 -14.42 12.20
CA ASN A 151 -12.40 -14.16 10.89
C ASN A 151 -11.98 -12.83 10.27
N GLU A 152 -10.86 -12.31 10.67
CA GLU A 152 -10.40 -11.00 10.19
C GLU A 152 -10.07 -11.04 8.71
N THR A 153 -9.55 -12.16 8.20
CA THR A 153 -9.26 -12.35 6.77
C THR A 153 -10.51 -12.29 5.91
N GLN A 154 -11.64 -12.83 6.40
CA GLN A 154 -12.94 -12.73 5.72
C GLN A 154 -13.46 -11.29 5.75
N SER A 155 -13.27 -10.58 6.86
CA SER A 155 -13.65 -9.18 6.99
C SER A 155 -12.86 -8.30 6.02
N VAL A 156 -11.54 -8.52 5.90
CA VAL A 156 -10.67 -7.83 4.92
C VAL A 156 -11.12 -8.15 3.48
N THR A 157 -11.46 -9.41 3.20
CA THR A 157 -12.00 -9.83 1.89
C THR A 157 -13.27 -9.07 1.54
N ALA A 158 -14.20 -8.94 2.50
CA ALA A 158 -15.44 -8.19 2.32
C ALA A 158 -15.17 -6.69 2.10
N LEU A 159 -14.24 -6.12 2.86
CA LEU A 159 -13.84 -4.71 2.78
C LEU A 159 -13.30 -4.36 1.39
N TYR A 160 -12.41 -5.18 0.82
CA TYR A 160 -11.88 -4.98 -0.55
C TYR A 160 -12.95 -5.19 -1.63
N GLY A 161 -13.86 -6.14 -1.39
CA GLY A 161 -15.04 -6.31 -2.25
C GLY A 161 -15.92 -5.07 -2.29
N GLN A 162 -16.18 -4.45 -1.13
CA GLN A 162 -16.97 -3.25 -0.97
C GLN A 162 -16.31 -2.04 -1.64
N ALA A 163 -15.02 -1.81 -1.34
CA ALA A 163 -14.25 -0.70 -1.90
C ALA A 163 -14.20 -0.73 -3.44
N THR A 164 -14.17 -1.92 -4.04
CA THR A 164 -14.10 -2.09 -5.50
C THR A 164 -15.48 -2.28 -6.17
N GLY A 165 -16.57 -2.13 -5.42
CA GLY A 165 -17.95 -2.28 -5.94
C GLY A 165 -18.31 -3.68 -6.39
N LYS A 166 -17.46 -4.69 -6.15
CA LYS A 166 -17.72 -6.09 -6.52
C LYS A 166 -17.21 -7.04 -5.45
N ARG A 167 -18.09 -7.82 -4.86
CA ARG A 167 -17.71 -8.85 -3.89
C ARG A 167 -16.63 -9.77 -4.44
N ILE A 168 -15.74 -10.20 -3.57
CA ILE A 168 -14.78 -11.28 -3.87
C ILE A 168 -15.50 -12.59 -3.61
N THR A 169 -15.84 -13.31 -4.69
CA THR A 169 -16.63 -14.56 -4.64
C THR A 169 -15.79 -15.79 -4.91
N GLY A 170 -14.51 -15.62 -5.19
CA GLY A 170 -13.60 -16.72 -5.49
C GLY A 170 -12.15 -16.34 -5.29
N VAL A 171 -11.32 -17.34 -5.15
CA VAL A 171 -9.87 -17.23 -5.02
C VAL A 171 -9.17 -18.06 -6.11
N PRO A 172 -8.00 -17.62 -6.59
CA PRO A 172 -7.29 -16.42 -6.15
C PRO A 172 -7.94 -15.14 -6.66
N THR A 173 -7.88 -14.09 -5.85
CA THR A 173 -8.19 -12.72 -6.28
C THR A 173 -7.04 -11.83 -5.87
N THR A 174 -6.43 -11.13 -6.83
CA THR A 174 -5.25 -10.30 -6.60
C THR A 174 -5.53 -8.85 -6.96
N PHE A 175 -5.07 -7.93 -6.12
CA PHE A 175 -5.10 -6.50 -6.37
C PHE A 175 -3.68 -5.99 -6.58
N LEU A 176 -3.47 -5.21 -7.64
CA LEU A 176 -2.29 -4.39 -7.82
C LEU A 176 -2.55 -3.03 -7.19
N ILE A 177 -1.72 -2.64 -6.24
CA ILE A 177 -1.80 -1.38 -5.51
C ILE A 177 -0.48 -0.64 -5.78
N ASP A 178 -0.57 0.63 -6.18
CA ASP A 178 0.61 1.44 -6.46
C ASP A 178 1.23 2.03 -5.18
N ARG A 179 2.32 2.79 -5.35
CA ARG A 179 3.07 3.40 -4.24
C ARG A 179 2.27 4.45 -3.46
N ASP A 180 1.26 5.04 -4.10
CA ASP A 180 0.36 6.03 -3.48
C ASP A 180 -0.84 5.37 -2.78
N GLY A 181 -0.91 4.03 -2.80
CA GLY A 181 -1.97 3.25 -2.17
C GLY A 181 -3.26 3.13 -2.97
N TYR A 182 -3.24 3.42 -4.28
CA TYR A 182 -4.40 3.25 -5.13
C TYR A 182 -4.45 1.88 -5.79
N ILE A 183 -5.63 1.25 -5.80
CA ILE A 183 -5.88 0.02 -6.55
C ILE A 183 -5.90 0.34 -8.04
N ARG A 184 -4.94 -0.23 -8.78
CA ARG A 184 -4.78 -0.03 -10.22
C ARG A 184 -5.39 -1.15 -11.04
N GLN A 185 -5.38 -2.38 -10.50
CA GLN A 185 -5.90 -3.55 -11.19
C GLN A 185 -6.46 -4.58 -10.21
N LYS A 186 -7.46 -5.34 -10.66
CA LYS A 186 -8.02 -6.51 -9.97
C LYS A 186 -7.99 -7.71 -10.92
N TYR A 187 -7.41 -8.80 -10.46
CA TYR A 187 -7.38 -10.07 -11.16
C TYR A 187 -8.28 -11.07 -10.42
N VAL A 188 -9.08 -11.82 -11.17
CA VAL A 188 -9.86 -12.93 -10.63
C VAL A 188 -9.40 -14.20 -11.35
N GLY A 189 -8.98 -15.20 -10.59
CA GLY A 189 -8.30 -16.40 -11.09
C GLY A 189 -6.79 -16.19 -11.29
N PRO A 190 -6.04 -17.27 -11.51
CA PRO A 190 -4.58 -17.25 -11.59
C PRO A 190 -4.07 -16.46 -12.80
N ARG A 191 -2.91 -15.84 -12.66
CA ARG A 191 -2.18 -15.16 -13.73
C ARG A 191 -0.71 -15.59 -13.71
N SER A 192 -0.08 -15.56 -14.90
CA SER A 192 1.35 -15.81 -15.03
C SER A 192 2.17 -14.58 -14.64
N GLU A 193 3.46 -14.82 -14.36
CA GLU A 193 4.46 -13.78 -14.11
C GLU A 193 4.41 -12.65 -15.16
N ASP A 194 4.34 -13.00 -16.46
CA ASP A 194 4.36 -12.03 -17.55
C ASP A 194 3.14 -11.09 -17.51
N VAL A 195 1.96 -11.60 -17.15
CA VAL A 195 0.75 -10.79 -17.02
C VAL A 195 0.90 -9.80 -15.86
N PHE A 196 1.35 -10.29 -14.71
CA PHE A 196 1.60 -9.42 -13.56
C PHE A 196 2.68 -8.38 -13.88
N TYR A 197 3.82 -8.80 -14.44
CA TYR A 197 4.93 -7.91 -14.75
C TYR A 197 4.55 -6.79 -15.72
N ARG A 198 3.82 -7.12 -16.79
CA ARG A 198 3.34 -6.11 -17.75
C ARG A 198 2.59 -4.98 -17.04
N ASP A 199 1.74 -5.33 -16.09
CA ASP A 199 0.87 -4.37 -15.40
C ASP A 199 1.58 -3.72 -14.20
N LEU A 200 2.58 -4.37 -13.59
CA LEU A 200 3.45 -3.83 -12.53
C LEU A 200 4.46 -2.80 -13.05
N LYS A 201 5.02 -3.06 -14.24
CA LYS A 201 6.16 -2.31 -14.80
C LYS A 201 6.04 -0.78 -14.73
N PRO A 202 4.86 -0.15 -14.96
CA PRO A 202 4.70 1.30 -14.86
C PRO A 202 4.86 1.86 -13.44
N TYR A 203 4.82 1.03 -12.41
CA TYR A 203 4.81 1.42 -10.99
C TYR A 203 6.09 1.03 -10.23
N LEU A 204 6.94 0.17 -10.81
CA LEU A 204 8.19 -0.32 -10.23
C LEU A 204 9.36 0.71 -10.24
#